data_0590fce1d2a9ddb6fe5930f6cf6c73bd
#
_entry.id   0590fce1d2a9ddb6fe5930f6cf6c73bd
#
_cell.length_a   1.000
_cell.length_b   1.000
_cell.length_c   1.000
_cell.angle_alpha   90.00
_cell.angle_beta   90.00
_cell.angle_gamma   90.00
#
_symmetry.space_group_name_H-M   'P 1'
#
loop_
_entity.id
_entity.type
_entity.pdbx_description
1 polymer ?
#
loop_
_entity_poly.entity_id
_entity_poly.type
_entity_poly.pdbx_seq_one_letter_code
_entity_poly.pdbx_strand_id
1 'polypeptide(L)'
;MEDVRIEGKRVSLRNVKETDLKCLWSLKYGEANPEWKKWDAPYFPLELVDFTMFIDKEMKMKAFDEKVGAYSELLLETDDRIIGSIVYYWEHEPSRWLEIGITIFEPTYWNGGYGTEALILYMGYLFENIEIERVGLTTWSGNPRMMAVAEKVGMQIEGRMRKCRYYDGIYYDSIRMGIIRDEWESLKKG
;
A
#
# COMPACT_ATOMS: atom_id res chain seq x y z
N MET A 1 -3.84 13.61 19.14
CA MET A 1 -3.41 13.31 17.77
C MET A 1 -4.55 13.71 16.85
N GLU A 2 -4.28 14.52 15.84
CA GLU A 2 -5.31 14.90 14.88
C GLU A 2 -5.64 13.69 13.99
N ASP A 3 -6.94 13.45 13.77
CA ASP A 3 -7.40 12.45 12.83
C ASP A 3 -6.97 12.89 11.41
N VAL A 4 -6.24 12.04 10.69
CA VAL A 4 -5.92 12.26 9.29
C VAL A 4 -7.05 11.73 8.43
N ARG A 5 -7.57 12.59 7.53
CA ARG A 5 -8.49 12.21 6.47
C ARG A 5 -8.16 12.98 5.20
N ILE A 6 -7.87 12.25 4.13
CA ILE A 6 -7.50 12.79 2.83
C ILE A 6 -8.59 12.40 1.85
N GLU A 7 -9.34 13.39 1.37
CA GLU A 7 -10.49 13.15 0.50
C GLU A 7 -10.07 13.08 -0.97
N GLY A 8 -10.50 12.01 -1.64
CA GLY A 8 -10.45 11.85 -3.08
C GLY A 8 -11.84 11.92 -3.71
N LYS A 9 -11.92 11.61 -4.99
CA LYS A 9 -13.20 11.56 -5.73
C LYS A 9 -13.94 10.23 -5.57
N ARG A 10 -13.20 9.13 -5.43
CA ARG A 10 -13.68 7.74 -5.33
C ARG A 10 -13.37 7.12 -3.99
N VAL A 11 -12.25 7.51 -3.39
CA VAL A 11 -11.75 6.91 -2.16
C VAL A 11 -11.20 8.01 -1.26
N SER A 12 -11.42 7.88 0.04
CA SER A 12 -10.70 8.65 1.04
C SER A 12 -9.67 7.78 1.74
N LEU A 13 -8.59 8.41 2.20
CA LEU A 13 -7.60 7.77 3.05
C LEU A 13 -7.75 8.33 4.46
N ARG A 14 -7.76 7.45 5.47
CA ARG A 14 -7.83 7.88 6.86
C ARG A 14 -7.02 6.97 7.78
N ASN A 15 -6.61 7.50 8.93
CA ASN A 15 -5.97 6.70 9.96
C ASN A 15 -6.91 5.60 10.48
N VAL A 16 -6.29 4.52 10.96
CA VAL A 16 -7.00 3.40 11.59
C VAL A 16 -7.51 3.81 12.95
N LYS A 17 -8.76 3.44 13.27
CA LYS A 17 -9.38 3.60 14.58
C LYS A 17 -9.53 2.24 15.26
N GLU A 18 -9.62 2.23 16.57
CA GLU A 18 -9.83 0.99 17.32
C GLU A 18 -11.10 0.24 16.88
N THR A 19 -12.16 0.99 16.53
CA THR A 19 -13.41 0.46 15.99
C THR A 19 -13.27 -0.29 14.67
N ASP A 20 -12.21 -0.03 13.90
CA ASP A 20 -11.96 -0.64 12.60
C ASP A 20 -11.31 -2.02 12.71
N LEU A 21 -10.65 -2.31 13.84
CA LEU A 21 -9.76 -3.47 13.97
C LEU A 21 -10.44 -4.80 13.67
N LYS A 22 -11.71 -4.96 14.10
CA LYS A 22 -12.45 -6.19 13.82
C LYS A 22 -12.78 -6.37 12.35
N CYS A 23 -13.19 -5.28 11.68
CA CYS A 23 -13.47 -5.27 10.24
C CYS A 23 -12.18 -5.55 9.45
N LEU A 24 -11.11 -4.85 9.79
CA LEU A 24 -9.82 -4.99 9.12
C LEU A 24 -9.24 -6.40 9.29
N TRP A 25 -9.32 -6.98 10.49
CA TRP A 25 -8.93 -8.37 10.73
C TRP A 25 -9.73 -9.35 9.86
N SER A 26 -11.06 -9.16 9.80
CA SER A 26 -11.93 -10.00 8.97
C SER A 26 -11.56 -9.92 7.49
N LEU A 27 -11.27 -8.73 6.96
CA LEU A 27 -10.85 -8.51 5.58
C LEU A 27 -9.48 -9.14 5.27
N LYS A 28 -8.54 -9.07 6.22
CA LYS A 28 -7.18 -9.61 6.05
C LYS A 28 -7.11 -11.12 6.27
N TYR A 29 -7.81 -11.65 7.28
CA TYR A 29 -7.62 -13.01 7.81
C TYR A 29 -8.91 -13.81 8.02
N GLY A 30 -10.07 -13.26 7.64
CA GLY A 30 -11.37 -13.93 7.79
C GLY A 30 -11.53 -15.16 6.89
N GLU A 31 -10.73 -15.26 5.83
CA GLU A 31 -10.68 -16.40 4.92
C GLU A 31 -9.26 -16.98 4.88
N ALA A 32 -9.14 -18.30 4.78
CA ALA A 32 -7.84 -18.97 4.70
C ALA A 32 -7.08 -18.66 3.38
N ASN A 33 -7.82 -18.42 2.30
CA ASN A 33 -7.28 -18.13 0.98
C ASN A 33 -8.03 -16.94 0.36
N PRO A 34 -7.84 -15.72 0.87
CA PRO A 34 -8.55 -14.56 0.36
C PRO A 34 -8.09 -14.22 -1.07
N GLU A 35 -9.02 -13.76 -1.89
CA GLU A 35 -8.78 -13.49 -3.32
C GLU A 35 -7.67 -12.46 -3.54
N TRP A 36 -7.56 -11.45 -2.66
CA TRP A 36 -6.52 -10.41 -2.73
C TRP A 36 -5.10 -10.98 -2.63
N LYS A 37 -4.91 -12.07 -1.88
CA LYS A 37 -3.60 -12.69 -1.65
C LYS A 37 -2.97 -13.25 -2.93
N LYS A 38 -3.76 -13.56 -3.94
CA LYS A 38 -3.26 -14.00 -5.25
C LYS A 38 -2.44 -12.93 -5.97
N TRP A 39 -2.58 -11.66 -5.58
CA TRP A 39 -1.88 -10.53 -6.18
C TRP A 39 -0.76 -9.99 -5.27
N ASP A 40 -0.89 -10.21 -3.96
CA ASP A 40 0.07 -9.78 -2.96
C ASP A 40 1.05 -10.90 -2.61
N ALA A 41 2.16 -10.95 -3.37
CA ALA A 41 3.26 -11.89 -3.15
C ALA A 41 2.77 -13.32 -2.80
N PRO A 42 2.00 -14.00 -3.69
CA PRO A 42 1.37 -15.29 -3.39
C PRO A 42 2.38 -16.42 -3.15
N TYR A 43 3.63 -16.21 -3.51
CA TYR A 43 4.75 -17.11 -3.22
C TYR A 43 5.20 -17.09 -1.75
N PHE A 44 4.68 -16.19 -0.93
CA PHE A 44 4.76 -16.24 0.52
C PHE A 44 3.41 -16.69 1.09
N PRO A 45 3.36 -17.67 2.00
CA PRO A 45 2.11 -18.07 2.62
C PRO A 45 1.50 -16.92 3.44
N LEU A 46 0.18 -16.86 3.46
CA LEU A 46 -0.53 -15.98 4.41
C LEU A 46 -0.50 -16.66 5.78
N GLU A 47 0.23 -16.07 6.72
CA GLU A 47 0.18 -16.50 8.12
C GLU A 47 -1.10 -15.98 8.74
N LEU A 48 -2.02 -16.90 9.05
CA LEU A 48 -3.26 -16.56 9.74
C LEU A 48 -2.94 -16.19 11.20
N VAL A 49 -3.42 -15.05 11.63
CA VAL A 49 -3.32 -14.58 13.01
C VAL A 49 -4.70 -14.50 13.63
N ASP A 50 -4.82 -14.94 14.89
CA ASP A 50 -6.05 -14.72 15.64
C ASP A 50 -6.26 -13.23 15.97
N PHE A 51 -7.48 -12.87 16.33
CA PHE A 51 -7.84 -11.47 16.53
C PHE A 51 -7.05 -10.82 17.68
N THR A 52 -6.70 -11.57 18.72
CA THR A 52 -5.94 -11.04 19.86
C THR A 52 -4.50 -10.68 19.45
N MET A 53 -3.84 -11.60 18.73
CA MET A 53 -2.50 -11.35 18.18
C MET A 53 -2.51 -10.21 17.16
N PHE A 54 -3.59 -10.11 16.38
CA PHE A 54 -3.78 -9.03 15.43
C PHE A 54 -3.83 -7.66 16.12
N ILE A 55 -4.66 -7.52 17.16
CA ILE A 55 -4.77 -6.26 17.93
C ILE A 55 -3.41 -5.86 18.48
N ASP A 56 -2.68 -6.75 19.12
CA ASP A 56 -1.37 -6.46 19.73
C ASP A 56 -0.36 -5.97 18.67
N LYS A 57 -0.38 -6.56 17.49
CA LYS A 57 0.49 -6.17 16.37
C LYS A 57 0.09 -4.81 15.79
N GLU A 58 -1.20 -4.64 15.50
CA GLU A 58 -1.73 -3.44 14.86
C GLU A 58 -1.61 -2.20 15.75
N MET A 59 -1.91 -2.31 17.03
CA MET A 59 -1.78 -1.20 17.98
C MET A 59 -0.33 -0.70 18.10
N LYS A 60 0.65 -1.58 17.89
CA LYS A 60 2.08 -1.21 17.89
C LYS A 60 2.56 -0.59 16.59
N MET A 61 1.98 -1.00 15.45
CA MET A 61 2.45 -0.59 14.12
C MET A 61 1.76 0.64 13.56
N LYS A 62 0.58 1.01 14.09
CA LYS A 62 -0.30 2.03 13.48
C LYS A 62 -0.32 3.37 14.18
N ALA A 63 0.55 3.55 15.17
CA ALA A 63 0.70 4.85 15.79
C ALA A 63 1.26 5.86 14.78
N PHE A 64 0.82 7.11 14.91
CA PHE A 64 1.50 8.22 14.27
C PHE A 64 2.97 8.22 14.70
N ASP A 65 3.87 8.14 13.76
CA ASP A 65 5.29 8.23 14.05
C ASP A 65 5.68 9.71 14.19
N GLU A 66 5.80 10.16 15.44
CA GLU A 66 6.15 11.56 15.76
C GLU A 66 7.51 11.97 15.21
N LYS A 67 8.44 11.03 15.02
CA LYS A 67 9.75 11.31 14.44
C LYS A 67 9.68 11.55 12.94
N VAL A 68 8.77 10.85 12.28
CA VAL A 68 8.58 10.89 10.83
C VAL A 68 7.53 11.94 10.45
N GLY A 69 6.56 12.21 11.33
CA GLY A 69 5.47 13.15 11.07
C GLY A 69 4.35 12.56 10.20
N ALA A 70 4.24 11.25 10.12
CA ALA A 70 3.25 10.60 9.27
C ALA A 70 2.71 9.30 9.87
N TYR A 71 1.50 8.89 9.44
CA TYR A 71 0.98 7.55 9.69
C TYR A 71 1.57 6.56 8.70
N SER A 72 2.09 5.44 9.21
CA SER A 72 2.65 4.37 8.37
C SER A 72 1.58 3.57 7.62
N GLU A 73 0.34 3.56 8.09
CA GLU A 73 -0.79 2.91 7.42
C GLU A 73 -2.04 3.80 7.46
N LEU A 74 -2.69 3.91 6.30
CA LEU A 74 -4.01 4.52 6.15
C LEU A 74 -4.97 3.51 5.55
N LEU A 75 -6.24 3.58 5.95
CA LEU A 75 -7.32 2.80 5.36
C LEU A 75 -7.85 3.48 4.10
N LEU A 76 -8.19 2.67 3.11
CA LEU A 76 -8.98 3.08 1.96
C LEU A 76 -10.46 2.93 2.30
N GLU A 77 -11.20 4.01 2.21
CA GLU A 77 -12.63 4.06 2.53
C GLU A 77 -13.43 4.64 1.36
N THR A 78 -14.56 4.02 1.04
CA THR A 78 -15.58 4.53 0.10
C THR A 78 -16.96 4.14 0.62
N ASP A 79 -17.95 5.03 0.52
CA ASP A 79 -19.32 4.81 1.01
C ASP A 79 -19.36 4.25 2.44
N ASP A 80 -18.57 4.83 3.35
CA ASP A 80 -18.39 4.40 4.76
C ASP A 80 -17.93 2.93 4.93
N ARG A 81 -17.31 2.34 3.91
CA ARG A 81 -16.75 0.99 3.94
C ARG A 81 -15.25 1.01 3.78
N ILE A 82 -14.57 0.23 4.62
CA ILE A 82 -13.15 -0.07 4.44
C ILE A 82 -13.02 -1.07 3.29
N ILE A 83 -12.32 -0.68 2.22
CA ILE A 83 -12.09 -1.52 1.05
C ILE A 83 -10.63 -1.99 0.93
N GLY A 84 -9.72 -1.39 1.68
CA GLY A 84 -8.31 -1.70 1.58
C GLY A 84 -7.47 -0.96 2.60
N SER A 85 -6.16 -1.14 2.50
CA SER A 85 -5.17 -0.33 3.21
C SER A 85 -3.97 0.00 2.33
N ILE A 86 -3.32 1.10 2.66
CA ILE A 86 -2.08 1.55 2.03
C ILE A 86 -1.07 1.84 3.13
N VAL A 87 0.18 1.37 2.91
CA VAL A 87 1.24 1.44 3.92
C VAL A 87 2.50 2.02 3.30
N TYR A 88 3.35 2.63 4.12
CA TYR A 88 4.76 2.75 3.78
C TYR A 88 5.60 1.93 4.77
N TYR A 89 6.79 1.55 4.32
CA TYR A 89 7.82 0.94 5.13
C TYR A 89 9.19 1.41 4.67
N TRP A 90 10.11 1.51 5.62
CA TRP A 90 11.48 1.87 5.31
C TRP A 90 12.23 0.67 4.73
N GLU A 91 12.78 0.82 3.54
CA GLU A 91 13.83 -0.07 3.03
C GLU A 91 15.15 0.25 3.75
N HIS A 92 15.43 1.54 3.97
CA HIS A 92 16.57 1.99 4.76
C HIS A 92 16.32 3.41 5.29
N GLU A 93 15.86 3.52 6.53
CA GLU A 93 15.48 4.79 7.18
C GLU A 93 16.62 5.83 7.19
N PRO A 94 17.91 5.49 7.52
CA PRO A 94 18.99 6.46 7.51
C PRO A 94 19.24 7.11 6.14
N SER A 95 18.91 6.43 5.04
CA SER A 95 18.97 6.96 3.66
C SER A 95 17.66 7.61 3.21
N ARG A 96 16.66 7.68 4.09
CA ARG A 96 15.31 8.18 3.76
C ARG A 96 14.69 7.46 2.55
N TRP A 97 14.97 6.16 2.44
CA TRP A 97 14.45 5.30 1.38
C TRP A 97 13.30 4.47 1.89
N LEU A 98 12.10 4.78 1.40
CA LEU A 98 10.88 4.05 1.70
C LEU A 98 10.22 3.48 0.44
N GLU A 99 9.41 2.45 0.66
CA GLU A 99 8.50 1.90 -0.33
C GLU A 99 7.07 1.89 0.22
N ILE A 100 6.11 1.87 -0.70
CA ILE A 100 4.68 1.80 -0.38
C ILE A 100 4.09 0.48 -0.83
N GLY A 101 3.08 0.02 -0.12
CA GLY A 101 2.26 -1.13 -0.47
C GLY A 101 0.79 -0.77 -0.40
N ILE A 102 -0.02 -1.31 -1.31
CA ILE A 102 -1.46 -1.12 -1.32
C ILE A 102 -2.16 -2.45 -1.51
N THR A 103 -3.21 -2.70 -0.73
CA THR A 103 -4.07 -3.86 -0.89
C THR A 103 -5.53 -3.43 -0.89
N ILE A 104 -6.27 -3.76 -1.94
CA ILE A 104 -7.73 -3.68 -1.99
C ILE A 104 -8.26 -5.09 -1.75
N PHE A 105 -8.93 -5.29 -0.62
CA PHE A 105 -9.32 -6.63 -0.14
C PHE A 105 -10.45 -7.25 -0.96
N GLU A 106 -11.42 -6.44 -1.39
CA GLU A 106 -12.61 -6.93 -2.10
C GLU A 106 -12.47 -6.78 -3.62
N PRO A 107 -12.65 -7.87 -4.40
CA PRO A 107 -12.54 -7.85 -5.87
C PRO A 107 -13.49 -6.89 -6.58
N THR A 108 -14.64 -6.59 -5.98
CA THR A 108 -15.65 -5.67 -6.51
C THR A 108 -15.15 -4.24 -6.72
N TYR A 109 -14.10 -3.84 -5.98
CA TYR A 109 -13.45 -2.53 -6.10
C TYR A 109 -12.22 -2.51 -7.01
N TRP A 110 -11.88 -3.66 -7.62
CA TRP A 110 -10.76 -3.71 -8.55
C TRP A 110 -11.15 -3.11 -9.91
N ASN A 111 -10.15 -2.56 -10.61
CA ASN A 111 -10.28 -1.90 -11.92
C ASN A 111 -11.21 -0.66 -11.96
N GLY A 112 -11.72 -0.20 -10.82
CA GLY A 112 -12.55 1.00 -10.67
C GLY A 112 -11.76 2.31 -10.51
N GLY A 113 -10.43 2.26 -10.54
CA GLY A 113 -9.57 3.44 -10.35
C GLY A 113 -9.24 3.77 -8.89
N TYR A 114 -9.80 3.06 -7.91
CA TYR A 114 -9.57 3.26 -6.47
C TYR A 114 -8.09 3.19 -6.10
N GLY A 115 -7.38 2.16 -6.58
CA GLY A 115 -5.94 2.00 -6.29
C GLY A 115 -5.08 3.10 -6.88
N THR A 116 -5.39 3.58 -8.09
CA THR A 116 -4.68 4.69 -8.72
C THR A 116 -4.85 5.97 -7.90
N GLU A 117 -6.08 6.29 -7.52
CA GLU A 117 -6.38 7.49 -6.75
C GLU A 117 -5.76 7.41 -5.35
N ALA A 118 -5.87 6.26 -4.67
CA ALA A 118 -5.27 6.04 -3.36
C ALA A 118 -3.74 6.24 -3.38
N LEU A 119 -3.05 5.74 -4.41
CA LEU A 119 -1.60 5.97 -4.56
C LEU A 119 -1.27 7.44 -4.74
N ILE A 120 -2.03 8.18 -5.57
CA ILE A 120 -1.82 9.63 -5.77
C ILE A 120 -1.99 10.37 -4.44
N LEU A 121 -3.06 10.10 -3.70
CA LEU A 121 -3.35 10.74 -2.41
C LEU A 121 -2.24 10.44 -1.40
N TYR A 122 -1.82 9.17 -1.32
CA TYR A 122 -0.83 8.76 -0.33
C TYR A 122 0.58 9.26 -0.65
N MET A 123 0.98 9.23 -1.91
CA MET A 123 2.26 9.83 -2.33
C MET A 123 2.30 11.33 -2.03
N GLY A 124 1.19 12.05 -2.29
CA GLY A 124 1.07 13.44 -1.90
C GLY A 124 1.26 13.64 -0.40
N TYR A 125 0.57 12.85 0.40
CA TYR A 125 0.69 12.87 1.86
C TYR A 125 2.13 12.60 2.33
N LEU A 126 2.80 11.59 1.76
CA LEU A 126 4.18 11.26 2.13
C LEU A 126 5.16 12.37 1.75
N PHE A 127 5.10 12.91 0.54
CA PHE A 127 5.97 13.99 0.10
C PHE A 127 5.74 15.31 0.85
N GLU A 128 4.53 15.55 1.36
CA GLU A 128 4.20 16.75 2.15
C GLU A 128 4.65 16.64 3.62
N ASN A 129 4.64 15.43 4.19
CA ASN A 129 4.88 15.23 5.62
C ASN A 129 6.25 14.62 5.94
N ILE A 130 6.93 14.00 4.97
CA ILE A 130 8.22 13.35 5.16
C ILE A 130 9.25 13.98 4.22
N GLU A 131 10.42 14.25 4.76
CA GLU A 131 11.56 14.76 3.98
C GLU A 131 12.26 13.61 3.24
N ILE A 132 11.64 13.20 2.12
CA ILE A 132 12.10 12.13 1.23
C ILE A 132 12.22 12.62 -0.21
N GLU A 133 13.16 12.07 -0.97
CA GLU A 133 13.38 12.40 -2.40
C GLU A 133 12.73 11.40 -3.34
N ARG A 134 12.29 10.24 -2.86
CA ARG A 134 11.63 9.23 -3.69
C ARG A 134 10.60 8.42 -2.90
N VAL A 135 9.59 7.96 -3.63
CA VAL A 135 8.66 6.90 -3.18
C VAL A 135 8.78 5.75 -4.16
N GLY A 136 8.97 4.54 -3.63
CA GLY A 136 9.05 3.32 -4.44
C GLY A 136 7.97 2.32 -4.08
N LEU A 137 7.92 1.24 -4.84
CA LEU A 137 7.18 0.02 -4.53
C LEU A 137 7.87 -1.19 -5.13
N THR A 138 7.68 -2.33 -4.49
CA THR A 138 8.08 -3.62 -5.04
C THR A 138 6.85 -4.46 -5.37
N THR A 139 6.84 -5.03 -6.58
CA THR A 139 5.82 -5.97 -7.04
C THR A 139 6.47 -7.14 -7.79
N TRP A 140 5.70 -7.93 -8.48
CA TRP A 140 6.18 -9.07 -9.25
C TRP A 140 5.52 -9.12 -10.64
N SER A 141 6.16 -9.74 -11.61
CA SER A 141 5.68 -9.77 -13.00
C SER A 141 4.35 -10.51 -13.19
N GLY A 142 3.90 -11.25 -12.18
CA GLY A 142 2.57 -11.87 -12.14
C GLY A 142 1.46 -10.92 -11.67
N ASN A 143 1.79 -9.68 -11.26
CA ASN A 143 0.81 -8.66 -10.91
C ASN A 143 0.82 -7.49 -11.92
N PRO A 144 0.35 -7.70 -13.16
CA PRO A 144 0.33 -6.64 -14.17
C PRO A 144 -0.57 -5.46 -13.79
N ARG A 145 -1.55 -5.66 -12.91
CA ARG A 145 -2.42 -4.59 -12.40
C ARG A 145 -1.64 -3.58 -11.60
N MET A 146 -0.78 -4.06 -10.66
CA MET A 146 0.03 -3.17 -9.84
C MET A 146 1.04 -2.40 -10.69
N MET A 147 1.68 -3.07 -11.66
CA MET A 147 2.59 -2.40 -12.60
C MET A 147 1.87 -1.30 -13.37
N ALA A 148 0.69 -1.59 -13.95
CA ALA A 148 -0.08 -0.61 -14.71
C ALA A 148 -0.58 0.56 -13.84
N VAL A 149 -0.93 0.31 -12.57
CA VAL A 149 -1.32 1.37 -11.64
C VAL A 149 -0.11 2.24 -11.30
N ALA A 150 1.04 1.65 -11.02
CA ALA A 150 2.28 2.37 -10.74
C ALA A 150 2.71 3.26 -11.93
N GLU A 151 2.66 2.75 -13.16
CA GLU A 151 2.93 3.54 -14.37
C GLU A 151 1.96 4.73 -14.52
N LYS A 152 0.66 4.52 -14.26
CA LYS A 152 -0.35 5.59 -14.34
C LYS A 152 -0.13 6.73 -13.36
N VAL A 153 0.48 6.47 -12.21
CA VAL A 153 0.82 7.51 -11.23
C VAL A 153 2.21 8.10 -11.43
N GLY A 154 2.88 7.76 -12.54
CA GLY A 154 4.16 8.33 -12.94
C GLY A 154 5.40 7.56 -12.48
N MET A 155 5.23 6.41 -11.82
CA MET A 155 6.37 5.58 -11.44
C MET A 155 7.01 4.92 -12.65
N GLN A 156 8.33 4.77 -12.62
CA GLN A 156 9.13 4.10 -13.63
C GLN A 156 9.67 2.77 -13.09
N ILE A 157 9.93 1.82 -13.99
CA ILE A 157 10.64 0.58 -13.61
C ILE A 157 12.10 0.93 -13.35
N GLU A 158 12.56 0.75 -12.12
CA GLU A 158 13.94 1.01 -11.70
C GLU A 158 14.77 -0.28 -11.59
N GLY A 159 14.10 -1.43 -11.47
CA GLY A 159 14.79 -2.71 -11.41
C GLY A 159 13.89 -3.90 -11.74
N ARG A 160 14.50 -4.91 -12.39
CA ARG A 160 13.86 -6.18 -12.71
C ARG A 160 14.81 -7.32 -12.38
N MET A 161 14.55 -8.03 -11.29
CA MET A 161 15.26 -9.24 -10.92
C MET A 161 14.57 -10.45 -11.56
N ARG A 162 15.17 -10.98 -12.62
CA ARG A 162 14.56 -12.01 -13.44
C ARG A 162 14.49 -13.35 -12.72
N LYS A 163 13.34 -14.05 -12.82
CA LYS A 163 13.11 -15.43 -12.36
C LYS A 163 13.48 -15.69 -10.89
N CYS A 164 13.29 -14.70 -10.03
CA CYS A 164 13.60 -14.80 -8.60
C CYS A 164 12.37 -15.09 -7.72
N ARG A 165 11.21 -15.27 -8.32
CA ARG A 165 9.95 -15.65 -7.65
C ARG A 165 9.39 -16.90 -8.32
N TYR A 166 9.12 -17.93 -7.53
CA TYR A 166 8.52 -19.17 -8.03
C TYR A 166 7.13 -19.35 -7.42
N TYR A 167 6.14 -19.50 -8.27
CA TYR A 167 4.75 -19.68 -7.85
C TYR A 167 3.97 -20.48 -8.89
N ASP A 168 3.24 -21.49 -8.44
CA ASP A 168 2.39 -22.35 -9.28
C ASP A 168 3.12 -22.90 -10.54
N GLY A 169 4.32 -23.44 -10.34
CA GLY A 169 5.12 -24.05 -11.42
C GLY A 169 5.83 -23.06 -12.35
N ILE A 170 5.68 -21.74 -12.14
CA ILE A 170 6.21 -20.69 -13.03
C ILE A 170 7.21 -19.79 -12.28
N TYR A 171 8.26 -19.38 -12.99
CA TYR A 171 9.19 -18.36 -12.52
C TYR A 171 8.76 -16.96 -12.96
N TYR A 172 8.68 -16.06 -12.01
CA TYR A 172 8.37 -14.66 -12.21
C TYR A 172 9.53 -13.76 -11.79
N ASP A 173 9.50 -12.52 -12.27
CA ASP A 173 10.45 -11.49 -11.91
C ASP A 173 9.97 -10.70 -10.69
N SER A 174 10.88 -10.19 -9.87
CA SER A 174 10.61 -9.12 -8.92
C SER A 174 10.85 -7.79 -9.62
N ILE A 175 9.91 -6.87 -9.47
CA ILE A 175 9.89 -5.58 -10.16
C ILE A 175 9.94 -4.48 -9.09
N ARG A 176 10.91 -3.58 -9.20
CA ARG A 176 10.96 -2.34 -8.43
C ARG A 176 10.55 -1.17 -9.30
N MET A 177 9.66 -0.35 -8.79
CA MET A 177 9.20 0.86 -9.46
C MET A 177 9.31 2.05 -8.49
N GLY A 178 9.48 3.24 -9.02
CA GLY A 178 9.61 4.43 -8.19
C GLY A 178 9.39 5.72 -8.95
N ILE A 179 9.20 6.79 -8.18
CA ILE A 179 9.11 8.16 -8.64
C ILE A 179 9.91 9.05 -7.71
N ILE A 180 10.66 10.00 -8.27
CA ILE A 180 11.38 10.99 -7.48
C ILE A 180 10.53 12.26 -7.27
N ARG A 181 10.87 13.06 -6.25
CA ARG A 181 10.15 14.29 -5.89
C ARG A 181 9.98 15.25 -7.06
N ASP A 182 11.03 15.50 -7.82
CA ASP A 182 11.00 16.42 -8.96
C ASP A 182 10.02 15.97 -10.06
N GLU A 183 9.95 14.65 -10.33
CA GLU A 183 8.99 14.07 -11.27
C GLU A 183 7.56 14.21 -10.74
N TRP A 184 7.35 13.91 -9.45
CA TRP A 184 6.05 14.07 -8.79
C TRP A 184 5.55 15.52 -8.83
N GLU A 185 6.41 16.49 -8.50
CA GLU A 185 6.05 17.90 -8.54
C GLU A 185 5.76 18.40 -9.96
N SER A 186 6.45 17.84 -10.96
CA SER A 186 6.19 18.16 -12.37
C SER A 186 4.82 17.66 -12.83
N LEU A 187 4.39 16.48 -12.38
CA LEU A 187 3.05 15.96 -12.68
C LEU A 187 1.92 16.80 -12.07
N LYS A 188 2.15 17.44 -10.90
CA LYS A 188 1.16 18.34 -10.27
C LYS A 188 0.95 19.67 -11.03
N LYS A 189 1.90 20.07 -11.87
CA LYS A 189 1.88 21.35 -12.58
C LYS A 189 1.27 21.27 -14.00
N GLY A 190 1.06 20.08 -14.53
CA GLY A 190 0.49 19.80 -15.86
C GLY A 190 -0.96 19.41 -15.79
#